data_9d4d5b323934c94a37fbed7a4bd6c3e2
#
_entry.id   9d4d5b323934c94a37fbed7a4bd6c3e2
#
_cell.length_a   1.000
_cell.length_b   1.000
_cell.length_c   1.000
_cell.angle_alpha   90.00
_cell.angle_beta   90.00
_cell.angle_gamma   90.00
#
_symmetry.space_group_name_H-M   'P 1'
#
loop_
_entity.id
_entity.type
_entity.pdbx_description
1 polymer ?
#
loop_
_entity_poly.entity_id
_entity_poly.type
_entity_poly.pdbx_seq_one_letter_code
_entity_poly.pdbx_strand_id
1 'polypeptide(L)'
;MANSNARKPTKRKKKKSRRRLKKGPKLVLLLIFLAALFFTLKKSLDNYNITFNNTYEYLMNKINEQKKKQDEKKEQEKKQQQDKDYNICLNQKYTEEEKSEKLTKLEDELTDYLKKYNLSVKFVDIKLDYIYSYNEKKVYYAASTIKMLDAIYIYENAVNGNLDLDSTKKYTKNFKMPYSKGLEKYKIGDNITLRNLVKYAITVSDNSAHQMLVDYIGFNKLESFGNSLGAKNTLIGGDNFGQIDVNDSIIYLRELYN
;
A
#
# COMPACT_ATOMS: atom_id res chain seq x y z
N MET A 1 -36.51 14.25 -76.31
CA MET A 1 -35.54 13.17 -76.58
C MET A 1 -34.78 12.88 -75.30
N ALA A 2 -34.97 11.73 -74.76
CA ALA A 2 -34.40 11.29 -73.50
C ALA A 2 -32.98 10.80 -73.68
N ASN A 3 -32.10 11.08 -72.73
CA ASN A 3 -30.87 10.31 -72.64
C ASN A 3 -30.57 9.97 -71.20
N SER A 4 -30.83 8.68 -70.93
CA SER A 4 -30.60 8.02 -69.65
C SER A 4 -29.14 7.57 -69.60
N ASN A 5 -28.42 7.94 -68.57
CA ASN A 5 -27.16 7.30 -68.18
C ASN A 5 -27.26 6.72 -66.78
N ALA A 6 -27.55 5.43 -66.74
CA ALA A 6 -27.51 4.63 -65.52
C ALA A 6 -26.07 4.30 -65.13
N ARG A 7 -25.65 4.77 -63.94
CA ARG A 7 -24.37 4.35 -63.34
C ARG A 7 -24.58 3.07 -62.52
N LYS A 8 -23.80 2.04 -62.81
CA LYS A 8 -23.71 0.77 -62.10
C LYS A 8 -23.15 0.97 -60.68
N PRO A 9 -23.65 0.28 -59.67
CA PRO A 9 -23.11 0.39 -58.33
C PRO A 9 -21.84 -0.47 -58.15
N THR A 10 -20.79 0.15 -57.69
CA THR A 10 -19.53 -0.52 -57.31
C THR A 10 -19.70 -1.28 -55.97
N LYS A 11 -19.41 -2.57 -55.98
CA LYS A 11 -19.42 -3.45 -54.79
C LYS A 11 -18.23 -3.04 -53.87
N ARG A 12 -18.55 -2.42 -52.73
CA ARG A 12 -17.61 -2.22 -51.63
C ARG A 12 -17.27 -3.56 -50.94
N LYS A 13 -16.03 -4.01 -51.08
CA LYS A 13 -15.50 -5.13 -50.30
C LYS A 13 -15.41 -4.74 -48.83
N LYS A 14 -16.19 -5.40 -47.96
CA LYS A 14 -16.08 -5.29 -46.51
C LYS A 14 -14.74 -5.91 -46.07
N LYS A 15 -13.79 -5.08 -45.62
CA LYS A 15 -12.61 -5.54 -44.90
C LYS A 15 -13.05 -6.12 -43.56
N LYS A 16 -12.89 -7.42 -43.33
CA LYS A 16 -13.02 -8.06 -42.03
C LYS A 16 -11.87 -7.56 -41.14
N SER A 17 -12.16 -6.69 -40.20
CA SER A 17 -11.20 -6.30 -39.17
C SER A 17 -10.99 -7.48 -38.21
N ARG A 18 -9.80 -8.07 -38.27
CA ARG A 18 -9.37 -9.03 -37.22
C ARG A 18 -9.17 -8.26 -35.92
N ARG A 19 -10.13 -8.34 -35.02
CA ARG A 19 -9.95 -7.86 -33.65
C ARG A 19 -8.85 -8.71 -32.99
N ARG A 20 -7.67 -8.13 -32.81
CA ARG A 20 -6.63 -8.68 -31.92
C ARG A 20 -7.20 -8.60 -30.49
N LEU A 21 -7.50 -9.73 -29.87
CA LEU A 21 -7.78 -9.80 -28.44
C LEU A 21 -6.54 -9.31 -27.69
N LYS A 22 -6.65 -8.16 -27.07
CA LYS A 22 -5.62 -7.64 -26.17
C LYS A 22 -5.49 -8.57 -24.96
N LYS A 23 -4.26 -8.76 -24.47
CA LYS A 23 -3.86 -9.67 -23.37
C LYS A 23 -4.39 -9.25 -21.98
N GLY A 24 -5.66 -8.82 -21.89
CA GLY A 24 -6.37 -8.52 -20.63
C GLY A 24 -7.39 -9.55 -20.13
N PRO A 25 -7.67 -10.69 -20.78
CA PRO A 25 -8.81 -11.52 -20.38
C PRO A 25 -8.52 -12.48 -19.22
N LYS A 26 -7.26 -12.80 -18.91
CA LYS A 26 -6.96 -13.78 -17.83
C LYS A 26 -7.24 -13.24 -16.44
N LEU A 27 -6.97 -11.96 -16.20
CA LEU A 27 -7.24 -11.32 -14.90
C LEU A 27 -8.75 -11.12 -14.68
N VAL A 28 -9.47 -10.70 -15.74
CA VAL A 28 -10.92 -10.53 -15.69
C VAL A 28 -11.63 -11.88 -15.51
N LEU A 29 -11.16 -12.93 -16.20
CA LEU A 29 -11.68 -14.29 -16.01
C LEU A 29 -11.39 -14.83 -14.60
N LEU A 30 -10.23 -14.54 -14.02
CA LEU A 30 -9.91 -14.90 -12.64
C LEU A 30 -10.81 -14.19 -11.64
N LEU A 31 -11.08 -12.90 -11.83
CA LEU A 31 -11.99 -12.13 -10.97
C LEU A 31 -13.44 -12.61 -11.10
N ILE A 32 -13.89 -12.96 -12.31
CA ILE A 32 -15.23 -13.54 -12.54
C ILE A 32 -15.32 -14.93 -11.90
N PHE A 33 -14.26 -15.73 -11.99
CA PHE A 33 -14.20 -17.06 -11.36
C PHE A 33 -14.23 -16.95 -9.82
N LEU A 34 -13.48 -16.01 -9.24
CA LEU A 34 -13.50 -15.73 -7.80
C LEU A 34 -14.84 -15.18 -7.33
N ALA A 35 -15.49 -14.33 -8.12
CA ALA A 35 -16.85 -13.87 -7.83
C ALA A 35 -17.88 -15.00 -7.91
N ALA A 36 -17.81 -15.87 -8.93
CA ALA A 36 -18.67 -17.03 -9.06
C ALA A 36 -18.46 -18.03 -7.91
N LEU A 37 -17.19 -18.26 -7.49
CA LEU A 37 -16.85 -19.07 -6.33
C LEU A 37 -17.42 -18.46 -5.03
N PHE A 38 -17.37 -17.16 -4.88
CA PHE A 38 -17.97 -16.44 -3.75
C PHE A 38 -19.50 -16.59 -3.71
N PHE A 39 -20.19 -16.50 -4.86
CA PHE A 39 -21.64 -16.67 -4.95
C PHE A 39 -22.08 -18.12 -4.70
N THR A 40 -21.33 -19.11 -5.16
CA THR A 40 -21.62 -20.53 -4.90
C THR A 40 -21.38 -20.90 -3.43
N LEU A 41 -20.33 -20.37 -2.81
CA LEU A 41 -20.08 -20.51 -1.37
C LEU A 41 -21.18 -19.83 -0.54
N LYS A 42 -21.64 -18.63 -0.94
CA LYS A 42 -22.74 -17.93 -0.27
C LYS A 42 -24.01 -18.77 -0.27
N LYS A 43 -24.41 -19.32 -1.43
CA LYS A 43 -25.59 -20.17 -1.56
C LYS A 43 -25.51 -21.47 -0.74
N SER A 44 -24.32 -22.04 -0.60
CA SER A 44 -24.06 -23.21 0.26
C SER A 44 -24.17 -22.88 1.75
N LEU A 45 -23.76 -21.68 2.14
CA LEU A 45 -23.72 -21.23 3.54
C LEU A 45 -25.11 -20.76 4.05
N ASP A 46 -25.95 -20.18 3.18
CA ASP A 46 -27.34 -19.83 3.50
C ASP A 46 -28.17 -21.06 3.91
N ASN A 47 -27.78 -22.25 3.42
CA ASN A 47 -28.42 -23.53 3.81
C ASN A 47 -28.05 -24.02 5.21
N TYR A 48 -27.05 -23.42 5.88
CA TYR A 48 -26.58 -23.81 7.21
C TYR A 48 -26.93 -22.83 8.32
N ASN A 49 -27.88 -21.92 8.12
CA ASN A 49 -28.34 -20.94 9.13
C ASN A 49 -27.20 -20.09 9.76
N ILE A 50 -26.10 -19.89 9.02
CA ILE A 50 -24.95 -19.10 9.47
C ILE A 50 -25.19 -17.65 9.05
N THR A 51 -25.26 -16.72 10.01
CA THR A 51 -25.41 -15.30 9.69
C THR A 51 -24.21 -14.80 8.88
N PHE A 52 -24.46 -13.92 7.92
CA PHE A 52 -23.45 -13.39 6.98
C PHE A 52 -22.19 -12.86 7.68
N ASN A 53 -22.33 -12.25 8.86
CA ASN A 53 -21.20 -11.73 9.63
C ASN A 53 -20.29 -12.84 10.17
N ASN A 54 -20.86 -13.88 10.78
CA ASN A 54 -20.08 -15.01 11.32
C ASN A 54 -19.35 -15.77 10.20
N THR A 55 -19.99 -15.86 9.03
CA THR A 55 -19.44 -16.52 7.86
C THR A 55 -18.30 -15.71 7.23
N TYR A 56 -18.48 -14.39 7.14
CA TYR A 56 -17.42 -13.49 6.64
C TYR A 56 -16.20 -13.54 7.55
N GLU A 57 -16.38 -13.43 8.87
CA GLU A 57 -15.27 -13.56 9.82
C GLU A 57 -14.61 -14.94 9.77
N TYR A 58 -15.39 -16.01 9.72
CA TYR A 58 -14.84 -17.37 9.59
C TYR A 58 -14.02 -17.54 8.30
N LEU A 59 -14.54 -17.08 7.15
CA LEU A 59 -13.82 -17.14 5.88
C LEU A 59 -12.59 -16.24 5.87
N MET A 60 -12.69 -15.04 6.42
CA MET A 60 -11.57 -14.11 6.54
C MET A 60 -10.49 -14.67 7.47
N ASN A 61 -10.88 -15.26 8.60
CA ASN A 61 -9.94 -15.92 9.51
C ASN A 61 -9.26 -17.11 8.81
N LYS A 62 -10.01 -17.92 8.08
CA LYS A 62 -9.46 -19.04 7.32
C LYS A 62 -8.56 -18.62 6.16
N ILE A 63 -8.92 -17.52 5.47
CA ILE A 63 -8.08 -16.91 4.43
C ILE A 63 -6.82 -16.29 5.07
N ASN A 64 -6.95 -15.65 6.22
CA ASN A 64 -5.82 -15.07 6.94
C ASN A 64 -4.90 -16.14 7.50
N GLU A 65 -5.45 -17.25 8.03
CA GLU A 65 -4.65 -18.42 8.42
C GLU A 65 -3.91 -19.06 7.24
N GLN A 66 -4.57 -19.19 6.09
CA GLN A 66 -3.92 -19.72 4.88
C GLN A 66 -2.88 -18.75 4.35
N LYS A 67 -3.16 -17.43 4.35
CA LYS A 67 -2.17 -16.42 4.01
C LYS A 67 -0.99 -16.47 4.97
N LYS A 68 -1.25 -16.49 6.28
CA LYS A 68 -0.19 -16.60 7.29
C LYS A 68 0.68 -17.83 7.07
N LYS A 69 0.09 -19.00 6.83
CA LYS A 69 0.85 -20.23 6.50
C LYS A 69 1.61 -20.11 5.17
N GLN A 70 1.02 -19.43 4.16
CA GLN A 70 1.73 -19.18 2.90
C GLN A 70 2.87 -18.18 3.06
N ASP A 71 2.66 -17.16 3.86
CA ASP A 71 3.67 -16.14 4.12
C ASP A 71 4.79 -16.71 4.98
N GLU A 72 4.47 -17.50 6.02
CA GLU A 72 5.45 -18.25 6.82
C GLU A 72 6.25 -19.25 5.96
N LYS A 73 5.58 -19.95 5.03
CA LYS A 73 6.27 -20.85 4.09
C LYS A 73 7.17 -20.09 3.12
N LYS A 74 6.70 -18.98 2.56
CA LYS A 74 7.52 -18.11 1.69
C LYS A 74 8.69 -17.47 2.45
N GLU A 75 8.49 -17.11 3.69
CA GLU A 75 9.54 -16.58 4.54
C GLU A 75 10.58 -17.66 4.88
N GLN A 76 10.15 -18.90 5.17
CA GLN A 76 11.05 -20.02 5.34
C GLN A 76 11.82 -20.36 4.05
N GLU A 77 11.14 -20.35 2.89
CA GLU A 77 11.77 -20.56 1.59
C GLU A 77 12.77 -19.46 1.26
N LYS A 78 12.42 -18.19 1.54
CA LYS A 78 13.33 -17.04 1.40
C LYS A 78 14.53 -17.15 2.34
N LYS A 79 14.29 -17.54 3.58
CA LYS A 79 15.35 -17.72 4.56
C LYS A 79 16.28 -18.85 4.16
N GLN A 80 15.74 -20.00 3.69
CA GLN A 80 16.54 -21.09 3.16
C GLN A 80 17.32 -20.71 1.90
N GLN A 81 16.73 -19.88 1.02
CA GLN A 81 17.43 -19.38 -0.15
C GLN A 81 18.53 -18.38 0.24
N GLN A 82 18.22 -17.44 1.16
CA GLN A 82 19.21 -16.51 1.72
C GLN A 82 20.35 -17.25 2.43
N ASP A 83 20.04 -18.32 3.19
CA ASP A 83 21.08 -19.12 3.86
C ASP A 83 21.93 -19.88 2.83
N LYS A 84 21.34 -20.32 1.70
CA LYS A 84 22.10 -20.89 0.57
C LYS A 84 22.96 -19.85 -0.12
N ASP A 85 22.41 -18.69 -0.44
CA ASP A 85 23.14 -17.60 -1.10
C ASP A 85 24.23 -17.03 -0.18
N TYR A 86 23.94 -16.91 1.12
CA TYR A 86 24.93 -16.57 2.14
C TYR A 86 26.06 -17.62 2.24
N ASN A 87 25.73 -18.91 2.22
CA ASN A 87 26.71 -19.98 2.21
C ASN A 87 27.51 -20.05 0.90
N ILE A 88 26.89 -19.69 -0.24
CA ILE A 88 27.61 -19.53 -1.52
C ILE A 88 28.56 -18.33 -1.44
N CYS A 89 28.13 -17.21 -0.85
CA CYS A 89 28.99 -16.04 -0.61
C CYS A 89 30.11 -16.33 0.40
N LEU A 90 29.82 -17.11 1.47
CA LEU A 90 30.84 -17.53 2.44
C LEU A 90 31.88 -18.50 1.84
N ASN A 91 31.47 -19.32 0.88
CA ASN A 91 32.38 -20.23 0.16
C ASN A 91 33.22 -19.53 -0.93
N GLN A 92 32.82 -18.31 -1.38
CA GLN A 92 33.72 -17.41 -2.04
C GLN A 92 34.60 -16.79 -0.93
N LYS A 93 35.84 -17.24 -0.87
CA LYS A 93 36.87 -16.79 0.09
C LYS A 93 37.22 -15.29 -0.12
N TYR A 94 36.26 -14.41 0.20
CA TYR A 94 36.55 -12.99 0.35
C TYR A 94 37.04 -12.73 1.79
N THR A 95 38.13 -12.04 1.93
CA THR A 95 38.54 -11.49 3.22
C THR A 95 37.56 -10.41 3.66
N GLU A 96 37.49 -10.08 4.94
CA GLU A 96 36.66 -8.98 5.44
C GLU A 96 37.09 -7.63 4.81
N GLU A 97 38.37 -7.49 4.49
CA GLU A 97 38.93 -6.33 3.80
C GLU A 97 38.37 -6.21 2.35
N GLU A 98 38.37 -7.29 1.59
CA GLU A 98 37.81 -7.31 0.23
C GLU A 98 36.26 -7.06 0.20
N LYS A 99 35.52 -7.51 1.22
CA LYS A 99 34.11 -7.21 1.39
C LYS A 99 33.89 -5.72 1.68
N SER A 100 34.71 -5.17 2.59
CA SER A 100 34.70 -3.74 2.95
C SER A 100 34.99 -2.85 1.74
N GLU A 101 36.02 -3.19 0.97
CA GLU A 101 36.40 -2.46 -0.24
C GLU A 101 35.29 -2.47 -1.29
N LYS A 102 34.67 -3.65 -1.55
CA LYS A 102 33.55 -3.77 -2.49
C LYS A 102 32.32 -2.98 -2.04
N LEU A 103 32.02 -2.98 -0.76
CA LEU A 103 30.87 -2.23 -0.21
C LEU A 103 31.12 -0.74 -0.36
N THR A 104 32.30 -0.26 0.01
CA THR A 104 32.70 1.16 -0.15
C THR A 104 32.60 1.60 -1.60
N LYS A 105 33.10 0.79 -2.53
CA LYS A 105 32.98 1.08 -3.97
C LYS A 105 31.52 1.17 -4.43
N LEU A 106 30.66 0.27 -3.97
CA LEU A 106 29.23 0.30 -4.27
C LEU A 106 28.55 1.56 -3.70
N GLU A 107 28.89 1.94 -2.47
CA GLU A 107 28.39 3.16 -1.84
C GLU A 107 28.80 4.42 -2.63
N ASP A 108 30.05 4.48 -3.07
CA ASP A 108 30.57 5.58 -3.88
C ASP A 108 29.85 5.66 -5.23
N GLU A 109 29.73 4.54 -5.95
CA GLU A 109 29.01 4.46 -7.23
C GLU A 109 27.54 4.89 -7.06
N LEU A 110 26.86 4.42 -6.01
CA LEU A 110 25.48 4.80 -5.70
C LEU A 110 25.39 6.28 -5.34
N THR A 111 26.30 6.79 -4.53
CA THR A 111 26.37 8.20 -4.15
C THR A 111 26.57 9.10 -5.38
N ASP A 112 27.44 8.74 -6.29
CA ASP A 112 27.70 9.49 -7.51
C ASP A 112 26.50 9.44 -8.48
N TYR A 113 25.78 8.31 -8.51
CA TYR A 113 24.52 8.22 -9.23
C TYR A 113 23.47 9.14 -8.62
N LEU A 114 23.28 9.12 -7.30
CA LEU A 114 22.26 9.88 -6.58
C LEU A 114 22.49 11.40 -6.64
N LYS A 115 23.76 11.85 -6.71
CA LYS A 115 24.10 13.27 -6.88
C LYS A 115 23.48 13.90 -8.12
N LYS A 116 23.19 13.11 -9.15
CA LYS A 116 22.56 13.58 -10.41
C LYS A 116 21.09 13.93 -10.25
N TYR A 117 20.47 13.48 -9.15
CA TYR A 117 19.05 13.62 -8.90
C TYR A 117 18.79 14.34 -7.57
N ASN A 118 17.60 14.96 -7.48
CA ASN A 118 17.16 15.61 -6.24
C ASN A 118 16.51 14.58 -5.30
N LEU A 119 17.29 13.59 -4.85
CA LEU A 119 16.83 12.45 -4.07
C LEU A 119 17.41 12.46 -2.67
N SER A 120 16.78 11.74 -1.77
CA SER A 120 17.33 11.28 -0.50
C SER A 120 17.07 9.78 -0.38
N VAL A 121 18.02 9.07 0.16
CA VAL A 121 17.94 7.63 0.36
C VAL A 121 18.43 7.29 1.77
N LYS A 122 17.73 6.38 2.42
CA LYS A 122 18.22 5.69 3.61
C LYS A 122 17.89 4.21 3.47
N PHE A 123 18.90 3.41 3.52
CA PHE A 123 18.84 1.96 3.54
C PHE A 123 19.27 1.47 4.92
N VAL A 124 18.52 0.55 5.49
CA VAL A 124 18.82 -0.07 6.78
C VAL A 124 18.67 -1.56 6.65
N ASP A 125 19.75 -2.31 6.83
CA ASP A 125 19.69 -3.75 7.00
C ASP A 125 19.63 -4.07 8.49
N ILE A 126 18.47 -4.55 8.93
CA ILE A 126 18.19 -4.84 10.35
C ILE A 126 19.02 -6.02 10.86
N LYS A 127 19.39 -6.97 9.98
CA LYS A 127 20.13 -8.17 10.37
C LYS A 127 21.62 -7.93 10.47
N LEU A 128 22.16 -7.10 9.57
CA LEU A 128 23.59 -6.81 9.47
C LEU A 128 23.98 -5.54 10.23
N ASP A 129 23.00 -4.84 10.80
CA ASP A 129 23.17 -3.51 11.42
C ASP A 129 23.87 -2.51 10.49
N TYR A 130 23.64 -2.66 9.18
CA TYR A 130 24.23 -1.84 8.16
C TYR A 130 23.30 -0.70 7.78
N ILE A 131 23.85 0.52 7.70
CA ILE A 131 23.11 1.72 7.32
C ILE A 131 23.88 2.45 6.23
N TYR A 132 23.18 2.67 5.09
CA TYR A 132 23.61 3.61 4.07
C TYR A 132 22.63 4.77 4.02
N SER A 133 23.12 6.00 3.95
CA SER A 133 22.29 7.19 3.79
C SER A 133 22.91 8.22 2.88
N TYR A 134 22.06 8.85 2.06
CA TYR A 134 22.43 9.96 1.21
C TYR A 134 21.37 11.07 1.36
N ASN A 135 21.87 12.29 1.64
CA ASN A 135 21.04 13.50 1.76
C ASN A 135 19.89 13.34 2.79
N GLU A 136 20.15 12.63 3.88
CA GLU A 136 19.15 12.11 4.82
C GLU A 136 18.36 13.18 5.56
N LYS A 137 18.93 14.41 5.70
CA LYS A 137 18.29 15.53 6.40
C LYS A 137 17.45 16.41 5.51
N LYS A 138 17.38 16.09 4.22
CA LYS A 138 16.59 16.87 3.29
C LYS A 138 15.11 16.58 3.48
N VAL A 139 14.37 17.63 3.74
CA VAL A 139 12.93 17.58 4.00
C VAL A 139 12.17 17.71 2.69
N TYR A 140 11.12 16.90 2.55
CA TYR A 140 10.20 16.88 1.42
C TYR A 140 8.76 17.04 1.91
N TYR A 141 7.89 17.46 1.03
CA TYR A 141 6.44 17.35 1.27
C TYR A 141 6.04 15.88 1.35
N ALA A 142 5.49 15.47 2.49
CA ALA A 142 5.22 14.06 2.75
C ALA A 142 4.07 13.51 1.90
N ALA A 143 3.10 14.35 1.55
CA ALA A 143 1.92 13.94 0.80
C ALA A 143 1.26 12.68 1.43
N SER A 144 0.94 11.68 0.62
CA SER A 144 0.27 10.47 1.12
C SER A 144 1.13 9.56 1.98
N THR A 145 2.44 9.77 2.07
CA THR A 145 3.31 8.95 2.94
C THR A 145 3.02 9.18 4.41
N ILE A 146 2.53 10.38 4.78
CA ILE A 146 2.16 10.69 6.18
C ILE A 146 1.03 9.82 6.72
N LYS A 147 0.20 9.22 5.86
CA LYS A 147 -0.90 8.35 6.26
C LYS A 147 -0.44 7.09 7.00
N MET A 148 0.85 6.73 6.87
CA MET A 148 1.45 5.69 7.73
C MET A 148 1.33 6.05 9.20
N LEU A 149 1.56 7.32 9.56
CA LEU A 149 1.45 7.77 10.94
C LEU A 149 0.04 7.65 11.50
N ASP A 150 -1.00 7.92 10.68
CA ASP A 150 -2.40 7.69 11.08
C ASP A 150 -2.62 6.23 11.45
N ALA A 151 -2.14 5.32 10.60
CA ALA A 151 -2.30 3.89 10.79
C ALA A 151 -1.57 3.40 12.05
N ILE A 152 -0.32 3.81 12.24
CA ILE A 152 0.48 3.46 13.41
C ILE A 152 -0.25 3.93 14.68
N TYR A 153 -0.65 5.21 14.73
CA TYR A 153 -1.36 5.76 15.87
C TYR A 153 -2.63 4.97 16.22
N ILE A 154 -3.47 4.72 15.24
CA ILE A 154 -4.76 4.04 15.45
C ILE A 154 -4.56 2.60 15.90
N TYR A 155 -3.66 1.85 15.26
CA TYR A 155 -3.45 0.44 15.60
C TYR A 155 -2.71 0.26 16.92
N GLU A 156 -1.70 1.07 17.22
CA GLU A 156 -1.00 1.02 18.49
C GLU A 156 -1.96 1.31 19.66
N ASN A 157 -2.77 2.35 19.54
CA ASN A 157 -3.77 2.66 20.58
C ASN A 157 -4.86 1.59 20.68
N ALA A 158 -5.21 0.92 19.58
CA ALA A 158 -6.16 -0.17 19.62
C ALA A 158 -5.58 -1.42 20.31
N VAL A 159 -4.33 -1.77 20.01
CA VAL A 159 -3.62 -2.90 20.67
C VAL A 159 -3.48 -2.65 22.16
N ASN A 160 -3.20 -1.41 22.55
CA ASN A 160 -3.07 -1.00 23.97
C ASN A 160 -4.43 -0.84 24.68
N GLY A 161 -5.55 -1.09 24.01
CA GLY A 161 -6.90 -0.99 24.59
C GLY A 161 -7.39 0.45 24.81
N ASN A 162 -6.66 1.45 24.28
CA ASN A 162 -7.00 2.86 24.41
C ASN A 162 -8.02 3.33 23.35
N LEU A 163 -8.27 2.52 22.33
CA LEU A 163 -9.12 2.86 21.20
C LEU A 163 -9.80 1.60 20.65
N ASP A 164 -11.08 1.75 20.30
CA ASP A 164 -11.84 0.71 19.61
C ASP A 164 -11.86 1.02 18.08
N LEU A 165 -11.39 0.07 17.27
CA LEU A 165 -11.37 0.18 15.81
C LEU A 165 -12.77 0.27 15.19
N ASP A 166 -13.79 -0.19 15.89
CA ASP A 166 -15.18 -0.13 15.46
C ASP A 166 -15.89 1.16 15.90
N SER A 167 -15.20 2.02 16.69
CA SER A 167 -15.62 3.40 16.91
C SER A 167 -15.79 4.12 15.58
N THR A 168 -16.81 4.98 15.51
CA THR A 168 -17.19 5.64 14.23
C THR A 168 -16.97 7.13 14.26
N LYS A 169 -16.70 7.69 13.09
CA LYS A 169 -16.71 9.12 12.83
C LYS A 169 -17.71 9.47 11.73
N LYS A 170 -18.48 10.52 11.96
CA LYS A 170 -19.50 10.99 11.01
C LYS A 170 -18.84 11.66 9.81
N TYR A 171 -19.15 11.20 8.60
CA TYR A 171 -18.69 11.81 7.36
C TYR A 171 -19.48 13.10 7.08
N THR A 172 -18.80 14.23 7.04
CA THR A 172 -19.40 15.54 6.80
C THR A 172 -18.86 16.17 5.53
N LYS A 173 -19.51 17.24 5.04
CA LYS A 173 -19.05 17.98 3.86
C LYS A 173 -17.63 18.51 4.00
N ASN A 174 -17.22 18.86 5.24
CA ASN A 174 -15.89 19.40 5.52
C ASN A 174 -14.76 18.42 5.25
N PHE A 175 -15.05 17.10 5.27
CA PHE A 175 -14.06 16.06 4.99
C PHE A 175 -14.02 15.66 3.52
N LYS A 176 -14.88 16.23 2.66
CA LYS A 176 -14.90 15.86 1.24
C LYS A 176 -13.68 16.46 0.54
N MET A 177 -12.73 15.62 0.19
CA MET A 177 -11.48 15.97 -0.47
C MET A 177 -11.40 15.36 -1.87
N PRO A 178 -10.63 15.98 -2.79
CA PRO A 178 -10.23 15.31 -4.03
C PRO A 178 -9.48 14.00 -3.74
N TYR A 179 -9.51 13.06 -4.68
CA TYR A 179 -8.82 11.78 -4.58
C TYR A 179 -9.27 10.91 -3.40
N SER A 180 -10.59 10.82 -3.19
CA SER A 180 -11.24 10.10 -2.08
C SER A 180 -12.07 8.92 -2.58
N LYS A 181 -11.47 8.04 -3.38
CA LYS A 181 -12.16 6.90 -4.01
C LYS A 181 -12.72 5.88 -3.03
N GLY A 182 -12.10 5.70 -1.87
CA GLY A 182 -12.57 4.76 -0.84
C GLY A 182 -13.89 5.18 -0.21
N LEU A 183 -14.09 6.49 -0.06
CA LEU A 183 -15.30 7.05 0.55
C LEU A 183 -16.41 7.41 -0.44
N GLU A 184 -16.24 7.22 -1.75
CA GLU A 184 -17.27 7.51 -2.77
C GLU A 184 -18.59 6.78 -2.52
N LYS A 185 -18.55 5.59 -1.91
CA LYS A 185 -19.74 4.79 -1.58
C LYS A 185 -20.52 5.30 -0.36
N TYR A 186 -19.93 6.19 0.44
CA TYR A 186 -20.57 6.76 1.62
C TYR A 186 -21.25 8.09 1.30
N LYS A 187 -22.35 8.34 1.97
CA LYS A 187 -23.11 9.60 1.88
C LYS A 187 -22.70 10.53 3.04
N ILE A 188 -22.85 11.83 2.80
CA ILE A 188 -22.73 12.80 3.89
C ILE A 188 -23.77 12.46 4.98
N GLY A 189 -23.29 12.30 6.20
CA GLY A 189 -24.10 11.86 7.34
C GLY A 189 -23.83 10.43 7.80
N ASP A 190 -23.21 9.58 6.97
CA ASP A 190 -22.87 8.21 7.34
C ASP A 190 -21.79 8.18 8.42
N ASN A 191 -21.87 7.18 9.29
CA ASN A 191 -20.84 6.89 10.27
C ASN A 191 -19.88 5.85 9.68
N ILE A 192 -18.57 6.14 9.73
CA ILE A 192 -17.53 5.28 9.17
C ILE A 192 -16.61 4.85 10.31
N THR A 193 -16.34 3.55 10.43
CA THR A 193 -15.45 3.02 11.47
C THR A 193 -14.01 3.45 11.25
N LEU A 194 -13.23 3.57 12.33
CA LEU A 194 -11.81 3.88 12.26
C LEU A 194 -11.05 2.84 11.43
N ARG A 195 -11.40 1.56 11.60
CA ARG A 195 -10.89 0.46 10.78
C ARG A 195 -11.03 0.71 9.28
N ASN A 196 -12.21 1.16 8.85
CA ASN A 196 -12.46 1.46 7.45
C ASN A 196 -11.74 2.74 7.00
N LEU A 197 -11.66 3.76 7.83
CA LEU A 197 -10.91 4.97 7.52
C LEU A 197 -9.44 4.66 7.30
N VAL A 198 -8.78 3.94 8.21
CA VAL A 198 -7.39 3.51 8.03
C VAL A 198 -7.23 2.66 6.77
N LYS A 199 -8.14 1.68 6.58
CA LYS A 199 -8.12 0.86 5.37
C LYS A 199 -8.09 1.71 4.10
N TYR A 200 -8.99 2.68 3.97
CA TYR A 200 -9.06 3.50 2.75
C TYR A 200 -7.91 4.50 2.64
N ALA A 201 -7.47 5.07 3.74
CA ALA A 201 -6.29 5.95 3.75
C ALA A 201 -5.06 5.23 3.21
N ILE A 202 -4.85 3.96 3.58
CA ILE A 202 -3.67 3.18 3.18
C ILE A 202 -3.84 2.49 1.83
N THR A 203 -4.97 1.79 1.59
CA THR A 203 -5.08 0.91 0.41
C THR A 203 -5.36 1.64 -0.89
N VAL A 204 -6.05 2.77 -0.84
CA VAL A 204 -6.41 3.60 -2.00
C VAL A 204 -6.00 5.06 -1.85
N SER A 205 -5.22 5.36 -0.82
CA SER A 205 -4.71 6.70 -0.52
C SER A 205 -5.82 7.76 -0.41
N ASP A 206 -6.95 7.41 0.22
CA ASP A 206 -8.13 8.28 0.34
C ASP A 206 -7.85 9.49 1.22
N ASN A 207 -7.99 10.69 0.66
CA ASN A 207 -7.70 11.94 1.35
C ASN A 207 -8.80 12.33 2.36
N SER A 208 -10.06 12.02 2.07
CA SER A 208 -11.15 12.26 3.03
C SER A 208 -11.03 11.37 4.24
N ALA A 209 -10.63 10.10 4.06
CA ALA A 209 -10.37 9.18 5.16
C ALA A 209 -9.23 9.68 6.04
N HIS A 210 -8.13 10.14 5.45
CA HIS A 210 -7.01 10.76 6.16
C HIS A 210 -7.47 11.99 6.98
N GLN A 211 -8.19 12.93 6.36
CA GLN A 211 -8.71 14.10 7.06
C GLN A 211 -9.61 13.74 8.24
N MET A 212 -10.45 12.72 8.09
CA MET A 212 -11.29 12.22 9.18
C MET A 212 -10.48 11.60 10.30
N LEU A 213 -9.39 10.90 10.00
CA LEU A 213 -8.47 10.33 10.99
C LEU A 213 -7.74 11.43 11.76
N VAL A 214 -7.15 12.41 11.04
CA VAL A 214 -6.46 13.55 11.68
C VAL A 214 -7.42 14.33 12.58
N ASP A 215 -8.66 14.57 12.14
CA ASP A 215 -9.67 15.25 12.96
C ASP A 215 -10.14 14.39 14.16
N TYR A 216 -10.17 13.07 14.02
CA TYR A 216 -10.50 12.15 15.14
C TYR A 216 -9.39 12.11 16.18
N ILE A 217 -8.15 11.97 15.76
CA ILE A 217 -6.97 11.91 16.62
C ILE A 217 -6.70 13.28 17.26
N GLY A 218 -6.81 14.33 16.47
CA GLY A 218 -6.37 15.69 16.76
C GLY A 218 -4.96 15.94 16.23
N PHE A 219 -4.80 17.02 15.45
CA PHE A 219 -3.56 17.40 14.80
C PHE A 219 -2.35 17.41 15.74
N ASN A 220 -2.43 18.18 16.85
CA ASN A 220 -1.33 18.30 17.81
C ASN A 220 -0.97 16.96 18.49
N LYS A 221 -1.97 16.10 18.65
CA LYS A 221 -1.75 14.79 19.26
C LYS A 221 -1.03 13.85 18.31
N LEU A 222 -1.39 13.89 17.03
CA LEU A 222 -0.73 13.10 15.99
C LEU A 222 0.72 13.59 15.77
N GLU A 223 0.94 14.91 15.77
CA GLU A 223 2.27 15.50 15.72
C GLU A 223 3.14 15.09 16.93
N SER A 224 2.58 15.24 18.15
CA SER A 224 3.27 14.82 19.38
C SER A 224 3.60 13.33 19.39
N PHE A 225 2.72 12.51 18.84
CA PHE A 225 2.96 11.08 18.69
C PHE A 225 4.09 10.80 17.73
N GLY A 226 4.12 11.39 16.53
CA GLY A 226 5.24 11.27 15.60
C GLY A 226 6.56 11.69 16.24
N ASN A 227 6.57 12.80 16.97
CA ASN A 227 7.74 13.28 17.71
C ASN A 227 8.18 12.29 18.81
N SER A 228 7.25 11.64 19.50
CA SER A 228 7.56 10.64 20.54
C SER A 228 8.22 9.39 19.96
N LEU A 229 7.94 9.04 18.71
CA LEU A 229 8.63 7.99 17.96
C LEU A 229 10.05 8.40 17.52
N GLY A 230 10.39 9.69 17.61
CA GLY A 230 11.67 10.26 17.22
C GLY A 230 11.69 10.97 15.86
N ALA A 231 10.55 11.06 15.17
CA ALA A 231 10.42 11.85 13.95
C ALA A 231 10.54 13.35 14.23
N LYS A 232 11.04 14.13 13.25
CA LYS A 232 11.35 15.55 13.45
C LYS A 232 10.54 16.49 12.56
N ASN A 233 10.00 15.99 11.46
CA ASN A 233 9.40 16.83 10.42
C ASN A 233 7.91 16.55 10.19
N THR A 234 7.25 15.83 11.06
CA THR A 234 5.94 15.20 10.86
C THR A 234 4.87 16.14 10.28
N LEU A 235 4.21 16.94 11.09
CA LEU A 235 3.09 17.80 10.67
C LEU A 235 3.42 19.30 10.76
N ILE A 236 4.68 19.65 10.56
CA ILE A 236 5.17 21.01 10.70
C ILE A 236 4.38 21.97 9.80
N GLY A 237 3.99 23.11 10.36
CA GLY A 237 3.32 24.19 9.62
C GLY A 237 1.79 24.06 9.55
N GLY A 238 1.19 23.10 10.25
CA GLY A 238 -0.27 22.95 10.31
C GLY A 238 -0.89 22.31 9.06
N ASP A 239 -0.07 21.73 8.18
CA ASP A 239 -0.53 20.98 7.02
C ASP A 239 -0.72 19.51 7.38
N ASN A 240 -1.93 18.98 7.20
CA ASN A 240 -2.25 17.58 7.46
C ASN A 240 -1.43 16.59 6.62
N PHE A 241 -0.91 17.02 5.47
CA PHE A 241 -0.04 16.22 4.62
C PHE A 241 1.45 16.41 4.94
N GLY A 242 1.78 17.32 5.84
CA GLY A 242 3.05 17.46 6.53
C GLY A 242 4.31 17.46 5.68
N GLN A 243 5.40 17.25 6.36
CA GLN A 243 6.74 17.13 5.79
C GLN A 243 7.39 15.85 6.29
N ILE A 244 8.40 15.36 5.59
CA ILE A 244 9.10 14.13 5.95
C ILE A 244 10.53 14.16 5.39
N ASP A 245 11.46 13.64 6.13
CA ASP A 245 12.76 13.21 5.61
C ASP A 245 12.86 11.67 5.60
N VAL A 246 13.96 11.13 5.11
CA VAL A 246 14.14 9.68 5.06
C VAL A 246 14.37 9.06 6.44
N ASN A 247 14.79 9.84 7.45
CA ASN A 247 14.91 9.34 8.82
C ASN A 247 13.52 9.12 9.42
N ASP A 248 12.62 10.09 9.27
CA ASP A 248 11.23 9.96 9.72
C ASP A 248 10.55 8.77 9.04
N SER A 249 10.78 8.59 7.74
CA SER A 249 10.26 7.43 6.99
C SER A 249 10.74 6.09 7.56
N ILE A 250 12.01 5.98 7.92
CA ILE A 250 12.56 4.75 8.54
C ILE A 250 11.98 4.52 9.92
N ILE A 251 11.77 5.59 10.72
CA ILE A 251 11.10 5.48 12.02
C ILE A 251 9.73 4.87 11.85
N TYR A 252 8.89 5.41 10.97
CA TYR A 252 7.54 4.88 10.74
C TYR A 252 7.55 3.45 10.18
N LEU A 253 8.47 3.12 9.29
CA LEU A 253 8.60 1.76 8.75
C LEU A 253 9.04 0.76 9.83
N ARG A 254 9.88 1.17 10.79
CA ARG A 254 10.28 0.33 11.92
C ARG A 254 9.09 0.03 12.84
N GLU A 255 8.26 1.04 13.14
CA GLU A 255 7.05 0.84 13.95
C GLU A 255 6.06 -0.12 13.29
N LEU A 256 5.97 -0.12 11.97
CA LEU A 256 5.14 -1.08 11.23
C LEU A 256 5.74 -2.49 11.17
N TYR A 257 7.05 -2.62 11.37
CA TYR A 257 7.77 -3.89 11.35
C TYR A 257 7.72 -4.61 12.70
N ASN A 258 7.77 -3.87 13.80
CA ASN A 258 7.72 -4.38 15.18
C ASN A 258 6.31 -4.80 15.57
#